data_6ea99264392e4724347d4b240efd68fc
#
_entry.id   6ea99264392e4724347d4b240efd68fc
#
_cell.length_a   1.000
_cell.length_b   1.000
_cell.length_c   1.000
_cell.angle_alpha   90.00
_cell.angle_beta   90.00
_cell.angle_gamma   90.00
#
_symmetry.space_group_name_H-M   'P 1'
#
loop_
_entity.id
_entity.type
_entity.pdbx_description
1 polymer ?
#
loop_
_entity_poly.entity_id
_entity_poly.type
_entity_poly.pdbx_seq_one_letter_code
_entity_poly.pdbx_strand_id
1 'polypeptide(L)'
;LFIEAELSEEAACQRVVEETLAAHSRIDVLVNNAGYNDGKNLETAPEEFMASVHLNLSHVYTLTHLCREELIRNQGAIINVSSKVATTGQGQTSGYAAAKGAMNALTREWAIAFAPHHVRVNCVLPAECITPQYQTWFDSLNDPAGTRAAIEQLVPLGHRMTTPEEMADTIVFLASPRSSHTTGQLIYVDGGYTHLDRAASADHSKWG
;
A
#
# COMPACT_ATOMS: atom_id res chain seq x y z
N LEU A 1 -9.85 17.82 -9.41
CA LEU A 1 -9.33 18.57 -8.25
C LEU A 1 -7.98 17.98 -7.86
N PHE A 2 -6.97 18.83 -7.64
CA PHE A 2 -5.69 18.47 -7.03
C PHE A 2 -5.53 19.31 -5.77
N ILE A 3 -5.18 18.67 -4.65
CA ILE A 3 -4.97 19.29 -3.36
C ILE A 3 -3.59 18.87 -2.85
N GLU A 4 -2.66 19.80 -2.76
CA GLU A 4 -1.35 19.55 -2.14
C GLU A 4 -1.48 19.58 -0.62
N ALA A 5 -1.05 18.51 0.06
CA ALA A 5 -1.21 18.38 1.51
C ALA A 5 -0.11 17.51 2.13
N GLU A 6 0.38 17.94 3.31
CA GLU A 6 1.22 17.10 4.18
C GLU A 6 0.32 16.27 5.09
N LEU A 7 0.10 15.01 4.68
CA LEU A 7 -0.89 14.13 5.32
C LEU A 7 -0.48 13.62 6.72
N SER A 8 0.75 13.85 7.16
CA SER A 8 1.14 13.59 8.56
C SER A 8 0.48 14.59 9.54
N GLU A 9 -0.08 15.68 9.02
CA GLU A 9 -0.80 16.69 9.80
C GLU A 9 -2.31 16.47 9.72
N GLU A 10 -2.97 16.34 10.87
CA GLU A 10 -4.43 16.13 10.95
C GLU A 10 -5.22 17.24 10.27
N ALA A 11 -4.81 18.50 10.48
CA ALA A 11 -5.45 19.67 9.86
C ALA A 11 -5.38 19.63 8.31
N ALA A 12 -4.29 19.09 7.74
CA ALA A 12 -4.16 18.93 6.30
C ALA A 12 -5.10 17.83 5.79
N CYS A 13 -5.23 16.73 6.52
CA CYS A 13 -6.21 15.67 6.19
C CYS A 13 -7.66 16.22 6.23
N GLN A 14 -8.00 17.00 7.25
CA GLN A 14 -9.32 17.62 7.36
C GLN A 14 -9.60 18.53 6.17
N ARG A 15 -8.66 19.42 5.83
CA ARG A 15 -8.77 20.31 4.67
C ARG A 15 -8.98 19.55 3.36
N VAL A 16 -8.26 18.44 3.15
CA VAL A 16 -8.41 17.61 1.95
C VAL A 16 -9.83 17.07 1.82
N VAL A 17 -10.41 16.59 2.92
CA VAL A 17 -11.79 16.06 2.91
C VAL A 17 -12.80 17.19 2.68
N GLU A 18 -12.66 18.32 3.36
CA GLU A 18 -13.56 19.48 3.21
C GLU A 18 -13.55 20.04 1.78
N GLU A 19 -12.37 20.25 1.18
CA GLU A 19 -12.25 20.73 -0.19
C GLU A 19 -12.80 19.71 -1.21
N THR A 20 -12.62 18.41 -0.96
CA THR A 20 -13.18 17.36 -1.82
C THR A 20 -14.71 17.38 -1.77
N LEU A 21 -15.30 17.50 -0.58
CA LEU A 21 -16.75 17.59 -0.42
C LEU A 21 -17.32 18.88 -0.99
N ALA A 22 -16.61 19.99 -0.85
CA ALA A 22 -17.02 21.27 -1.45
C ALA A 22 -17.06 21.20 -2.98
N ALA A 23 -16.12 20.47 -3.59
CA ALA A 23 -16.03 20.34 -5.04
C ALA A 23 -16.98 19.28 -5.62
N HIS A 24 -17.18 18.16 -4.94
CA HIS A 24 -17.86 16.98 -5.50
C HIS A 24 -19.10 16.55 -4.71
N SER A 25 -19.36 17.13 -3.55
CA SER A 25 -20.52 16.89 -2.68
C SER A 25 -20.65 15.44 -2.16
N ARG A 26 -19.68 14.56 -2.44
CA ARG A 26 -19.69 13.16 -2.01
C ARG A 26 -18.30 12.52 -2.06
N ILE A 27 -18.10 11.46 -1.29
CA ILE A 27 -16.95 10.57 -1.36
C ILE A 27 -17.47 9.13 -1.42
N ASP A 28 -17.14 8.41 -2.49
CA ASP A 28 -17.53 7.02 -2.70
C ASP A 28 -16.38 6.05 -2.44
N VAL A 29 -15.16 6.50 -2.66
CA VAL A 29 -13.96 5.67 -2.57
C VAL A 29 -12.85 6.46 -1.87
N LEU A 30 -12.22 5.81 -0.89
CA LEU A 30 -10.99 6.29 -0.28
C LEU A 30 -9.84 5.33 -0.64
N VAL A 31 -8.79 5.85 -1.28
CA VAL A 31 -7.56 5.08 -1.53
C VAL A 31 -6.44 5.62 -0.66
N ASN A 32 -6.07 4.88 0.37
CA ASN A 32 -4.94 5.20 1.25
C ASN A 32 -3.64 4.68 0.62
N ASN A 33 -3.06 5.46 -0.28
CA ASN A 33 -1.85 5.10 -1.02
C ASN A 33 -0.59 5.82 -0.53
N ALA A 34 -0.71 7.03 -0.01
CA ALA A 34 0.44 7.81 0.45
C ALA A 34 1.30 7.02 1.44
N GLY A 35 2.61 7.12 1.29
CA GLY A 35 3.57 6.44 2.17
C GLY A 35 4.98 6.47 1.60
N TYR A 36 5.95 6.38 2.49
CA TYR A 36 7.37 6.46 2.16
C TYR A 36 8.19 5.51 3.02
N ASN A 37 9.00 4.67 2.38
CA ASN A 37 9.98 3.84 3.09
C ASN A 37 11.23 4.68 3.38
N ASP A 38 11.36 5.12 4.61
CA ASP A 38 12.43 5.99 5.11
C ASP A 38 13.64 5.22 5.68
N GLY A 39 13.65 3.88 5.54
CA GLY A 39 14.78 3.04 5.96
C GLY A 39 15.03 2.99 7.47
N LYS A 40 14.08 3.36 8.32
CA LYS A 40 14.23 3.32 9.78
C LYS A 40 14.30 1.88 10.28
N ASN A 41 15.49 1.43 10.67
CA ASN A 41 15.82 0.07 11.08
C ASN A 41 16.02 -0.05 12.62
N LEU A 42 16.61 -1.14 13.11
CA LEU A 42 16.85 -1.38 14.55
C LEU A 42 17.97 -0.51 15.15
N GLU A 43 18.79 0.14 14.35
CA GLU A 43 19.80 1.08 14.82
C GLU A 43 19.23 2.49 15.04
N THR A 44 18.01 2.72 14.54
CA THR A 44 17.30 3.99 14.65
C THR A 44 16.75 4.19 16.06
N ALA A 45 16.84 5.42 16.56
CA ALA A 45 16.29 5.77 17.88
C ALA A 45 14.77 5.54 17.95
N PRO A 46 14.21 5.17 19.13
CA PRO A 46 12.77 4.88 19.26
C PRO A 46 11.86 6.02 18.81
N GLU A 47 12.26 7.27 19.01
CA GLU A 47 11.51 8.46 18.60
C GLU A 47 11.39 8.56 17.07
N GLU A 48 12.49 8.27 16.35
CA GLU A 48 12.50 8.26 14.89
C GLU A 48 11.72 7.06 14.32
N PHE A 49 11.75 5.90 15.01
CA PHE A 49 10.90 4.77 14.68
C PHE A 49 9.41 5.16 14.77
N MET A 50 9.00 5.83 15.85
CA MET A 50 7.61 6.29 16.02
C MET A 50 7.25 7.36 15.00
N ALA A 51 8.17 8.25 14.63
CA ALA A 51 7.96 9.23 13.57
C ALA A 51 7.72 8.54 12.21
N SER A 52 8.48 7.49 11.88
CA SER A 52 8.25 6.67 10.68
C SER A 52 6.88 5.99 10.67
N VAL A 53 6.47 5.43 11.82
CA VAL A 53 5.12 4.85 11.98
C VAL A 53 4.05 5.93 11.79
N HIS A 54 4.21 7.09 12.40
CA HIS A 54 3.28 8.22 12.27
C HIS A 54 3.16 8.67 10.81
N LEU A 55 4.28 8.89 10.13
CA LEU A 55 4.33 9.28 8.72
C LEU A 55 3.54 8.34 7.81
N ASN A 56 3.60 7.03 8.07
CA ASN A 56 3.06 6.01 7.19
C ASN A 56 1.69 5.45 7.61
N LEU A 57 1.16 5.83 8.78
CA LEU A 57 -0.06 5.23 9.33
C LEU A 57 -1.09 6.25 9.82
N SER A 58 -0.69 7.39 10.40
CA SER A 58 -1.64 8.31 11.02
C SER A 58 -2.69 8.81 10.05
N HIS A 59 -2.29 9.23 8.86
CA HIS A 59 -3.19 9.73 7.82
C HIS A 59 -4.19 8.65 7.35
N VAL A 60 -3.80 7.39 7.35
CA VAL A 60 -4.67 6.26 6.96
C VAL A 60 -5.87 6.18 7.90
N TYR A 61 -5.63 6.29 9.21
CA TYR A 61 -6.70 6.33 10.20
C TYR A 61 -7.49 7.64 10.11
N THR A 62 -6.81 8.78 10.07
CA THR A 62 -7.42 10.11 10.06
C THR A 62 -8.35 10.30 8.87
N LEU A 63 -7.89 10.00 7.65
CA LEU A 63 -8.73 10.10 6.45
C LEU A 63 -9.90 9.13 6.46
N THR A 64 -9.70 7.90 6.94
CA THR A 64 -10.79 6.93 7.08
C THR A 64 -11.84 7.41 8.07
N HIS A 65 -11.41 7.98 9.20
CA HIS A 65 -12.31 8.57 10.21
C HIS A 65 -13.11 9.75 9.63
N LEU A 66 -12.45 10.68 8.98
CA LEU A 66 -13.07 11.86 8.40
C LEU A 66 -14.04 11.54 7.24
N CYS A 67 -13.72 10.52 6.43
CA CYS A 67 -14.56 10.09 5.32
C CYS A 67 -15.69 9.12 5.75
N ARG A 68 -15.71 8.68 6.99
CA ARG A 68 -16.59 7.60 7.50
C ARG A 68 -18.07 7.80 7.12
N GLU A 69 -18.62 8.96 7.41
CA GLU A 69 -20.05 9.25 7.19
C GLU A 69 -20.42 9.25 5.70
N GLU A 70 -19.53 9.77 4.84
CA GLU A 70 -19.73 9.76 3.40
C GLU A 70 -19.63 8.36 2.82
N LEU A 71 -18.65 7.58 3.25
CA LEU A 71 -18.50 6.18 2.83
C LEU A 71 -19.72 5.34 3.24
N ILE A 72 -20.27 5.55 4.44
CA ILE A 72 -21.50 4.88 4.90
C ILE A 72 -22.69 5.31 4.04
N ARG A 73 -22.88 6.61 3.85
CA ARG A 73 -24.01 7.15 3.07
C ARG A 73 -24.01 6.62 1.63
N ASN A 74 -22.84 6.48 1.03
CA ASN A 74 -22.68 6.08 -0.35
C ASN A 74 -22.46 4.56 -0.53
N GLN A 75 -22.41 3.77 0.55
CA GLN A 75 -22.06 2.35 0.51
C GLN A 75 -20.74 2.11 -0.26
N GLY A 76 -19.74 2.89 0.08
CA GLY A 76 -18.51 3.06 -0.67
C GLY A 76 -17.48 1.95 -0.49
N ALA A 77 -16.22 2.29 -0.80
CA ALA A 77 -15.10 1.37 -0.63
C ALA A 77 -13.85 2.07 -0.10
N ILE A 78 -13.08 1.37 0.71
CA ILE A 78 -11.75 1.77 1.17
C ILE A 78 -10.73 0.79 0.60
N ILE A 79 -9.71 1.30 -0.07
CA ILE A 79 -8.59 0.51 -0.56
C ILE A 79 -7.30 1.02 0.09
N ASN A 80 -6.70 0.18 0.91
CA ASN A 80 -5.41 0.44 1.52
C ASN A 80 -4.29 -0.08 0.61
N VAL A 81 -3.22 0.69 0.41
CA VAL A 81 -2.04 0.23 -0.30
C VAL A 81 -0.94 -0.04 0.72
N SER A 82 -0.78 -1.32 1.05
CA SER A 82 0.23 -1.80 1.99
C SER A 82 1.57 -2.08 1.27
N SER A 83 2.25 -3.14 1.63
CA SER A 83 3.52 -3.57 1.01
C SER A 83 3.80 -5.04 1.35
N LYS A 84 4.62 -5.70 0.54
CA LYS A 84 5.18 -7.02 0.85
C LYS A 84 5.87 -7.06 2.22
N VAL A 85 6.51 -5.96 2.64
CA VAL A 85 7.25 -5.90 3.92
C VAL A 85 6.36 -6.07 5.15
N ALA A 86 5.04 -5.93 4.98
CA ALA A 86 4.07 -6.24 6.03
C ALA A 86 3.94 -7.76 6.31
N THR A 87 4.48 -8.61 5.44
CA THR A 87 4.37 -10.08 5.50
C THR A 87 5.70 -10.79 5.27
N THR A 88 6.71 -10.08 4.75
CA THR A 88 8.07 -10.60 4.53
C THR A 88 9.09 -9.78 5.32
N GLY A 89 10.24 -10.34 5.63
CA GLY A 89 11.36 -9.60 6.24
C GLY A 89 12.25 -8.96 5.17
N GLN A 90 12.50 -7.65 5.29
CA GLN A 90 13.49 -6.93 4.46
C GLN A 90 14.75 -6.56 5.26
N GLY A 91 14.65 -6.39 6.59
CA GLY A 91 15.78 -6.21 7.51
C GLY A 91 16.22 -4.77 7.75
N GLN A 92 15.79 -3.79 6.95
CA GLN A 92 16.28 -2.40 7.02
C GLN A 92 15.15 -1.36 7.09
N THR A 93 13.94 -1.73 7.56
CA THR A 93 12.76 -0.88 7.40
C THR A 93 11.70 -1.14 8.49
N SER A 94 12.13 -1.19 9.76
CA SER A 94 11.25 -1.55 10.89
C SER A 94 10.03 -0.65 11.02
N GLY A 95 10.20 0.69 10.94
CA GLY A 95 9.10 1.65 11.06
C GLY A 95 8.07 1.50 9.95
N TYR A 96 8.51 1.44 8.71
CA TYR A 96 7.65 1.21 7.55
C TYR A 96 6.94 -0.15 7.59
N ALA A 97 7.66 -1.22 7.94
CA ALA A 97 7.09 -2.57 8.07
C ALA A 97 6.00 -2.62 9.16
N ALA A 98 6.23 -1.97 10.30
CA ALA A 98 5.25 -1.86 11.37
C ALA A 98 3.97 -1.12 10.90
N ALA A 99 4.12 0.03 10.23
CA ALA A 99 3.01 0.80 9.69
C ALA A 99 2.20 0.00 8.65
N LYS A 100 2.88 -0.65 7.70
CA LYS A 100 2.22 -1.46 6.66
C LYS A 100 1.60 -2.75 7.23
N GLY A 101 2.19 -3.34 8.27
CA GLY A 101 1.60 -4.45 9.05
C GLY A 101 0.32 -4.03 9.78
N ALA A 102 0.35 -2.85 10.42
CA ALA A 102 -0.83 -2.26 11.04
C ALA A 102 -1.94 -1.99 10.01
N MET A 103 -1.63 -1.50 8.81
CA MET A 103 -2.58 -1.30 7.72
C MET A 103 -3.27 -2.60 7.31
N ASN A 104 -2.54 -3.73 7.25
CA ASN A 104 -3.11 -5.05 7.00
C ASN A 104 -4.11 -5.48 8.11
N ALA A 105 -3.80 -5.20 9.37
CA ALA A 105 -4.68 -5.48 10.49
C ALA A 105 -5.94 -4.60 10.45
N LEU A 106 -5.78 -3.29 10.24
CA LEU A 106 -6.87 -2.31 10.12
C LEU A 106 -7.80 -2.62 8.95
N THR A 107 -7.28 -3.13 7.84
CA THR A 107 -8.11 -3.57 6.70
C THR A 107 -9.14 -4.63 7.13
N ARG A 108 -8.72 -5.64 7.89
CA ARG A 108 -9.64 -6.69 8.39
C ARG A 108 -10.58 -6.16 9.46
N GLU A 109 -10.07 -5.38 10.39
CA GLU A 109 -10.86 -4.75 11.46
C GLU A 109 -11.96 -3.86 10.87
N TRP A 110 -11.60 -2.98 9.96
CA TRP A 110 -12.55 -2.06 9.33
C TRP A 110 -13.52 -2.77 8.38
N ALA A 111 -13.11 -3.86 7.73
CA ALA A 111 -14.02 -4.65 6.91
C ALA A 111 -15.21 -5.17 7.74
N ILE A 112 -14.98 -5.59 8.98
CA ILE A 112 -16.04 -6.04 9.90
C ILE A 112 -16.82 -4.85 10.46
N ALA A 113 -16.14 -3.78 10.89
CA ALA A 113 -16.79 -2.59 11.44
C ALA A 113 -17.73 -1.90 10.43
N PHE A 114 -17.37 -1.89 9.14
CA PHE A 114 -18.14 -1.28 8.08
C PHE A 114 -19.14 -2.22 7.38
N ALA A 115 -19.06 -3.53 7.59
CA ALA A 115 -19.95 -4.50 6.95
C ALA A 115 -21.46 -4.21 7.15
N PRO A 116 -21.94 -3.80 8.36
CA PRO A 116 -23.35 -3.44 8.55
C PRO A 116 -23.82 -2.26 7.68
N HIS A 117 -22.89 -1.48 7.16
CA HIS A 117 -23.14 -0.30 6.34
C HIS A 117 -22.87 -0.55 4.85
N HIS A 118 -22.59 -1.79 4.45
CA HIS A 118 -22.27 -2.19 3.07
C HIS A 118 -21.03 -1.47 2.48
N VAL A 119 -20.14 -0.96 3.33
CA VAL A 119 -18.84 -0.41 2.90
C VAL A 119 -17.82 -1.54 2.88
N ARG A 120 -17.06 -1.63 1.78
CA ARG A 120 -16.03 -2.66 1.61
C ARG A 120 -14.64 -2.10 1.91
N VAL A 121 -13.80 -2.88 2.57
CA VAL A 121 -12.43 -2.48 2.90
C VAL A 121 -11.48 -3.57 2.45
N ASN A 122 -10.58 -3.27 1.53
CA ASN A 122 -9.59 -4.21 1.01
C ASN A 122 -8.20 -3.57 0.98
N CYS A 123 -7.19 -4.40 0.84
CA CYS A 123 -5.80 -3.98 0.80
C CYS A 123 -5.09 -4.57 -0.42
N VAL A 124 -4.27 -3.77 -1.09
CA VAL A 124 -3.38 -4.20 -2.17
C VAL A 124 -1.95 -4.14 -1.68
N LEU A 125 -1.19 -5.21 -1.92
CA LEU A 125 0.18 -5.38 -1.47
C LEU A 125 1.12 -5.49 -2.67
N PRO A 126 1.79 -4.39 -3.07
CA PRO A 126 2.88 -4.46 -4.03
C PRO A 126 4.13 -5.12 -3.42
N ALA A 127 4.93 -5.73 -4.28
CA ALA A 127 6.33 -6.01 -4.00
C ALA A 127 7.21 -4.96 -4.69
N GLU A 128 7.82 -5.33 -5.78
CA GLU A 128 8.70 -4.47 -6.57
C GLU A 128 7.87 -3.76 -7.66
N CYS A 129 7.52 -2.51 -7.43
CA CYS A 129 6.76 -1.69 -8.38
C CYS A 129 7.62 -0.53 -8.88
N ILE A 130 7.75 -0.40 -10.20
CA ILE A 130 8.58 0.66 -10.81
C ILE A 130 7.87 2.02 -10.72
N THR A 131 8.21 2.78 -9.71
CA THR A 131 7.68 4.13 -9.45
C THR A 131 8.77 5.18 -9.65
N PRO A 132 8.44 6.48 -9.75
CA PRO A 132 9.45 7.55 -9.77
C PRO A 132 10.41 7.49 -8.58
N GLN A 133 9.90 7.16 -7.38
CA GLN A 133 10.74 6.98 -6.18
C GLN A 133 11.72 5.82 -6.35
N TYR A 134 11.25 4.69 -6.93
CA TYR A 134 12.10 3.53 -7.18
C TYR A 134 13.17 3.85 -8.23
N GLN A 135 12.81 4.60 -9.26
CA GLN A 135 13.78 5.07 -10.27
C GLN A 135 14.84 5.98 -9.66
N THR A 136 14.43 6.95 -8.83
CA THR A 136 15.38 7.83 -8.10
C THR A 136 16.34 7.02 -7.23
N TRP A 137 15.84 5.97 -6.58
CA TRP A 137 16.70 5.07 -5.80
C TRP A 137 17.70 4.33 -6.69
N PHE A 138 17.27 3.75 -7.82
CA PHE A 138 18.20 3.13 -8.77
C PHE A 138 19.30 4.09 -9.24
N ASP A 139 18.91 5.32 -9.58
CA ASP A 139 19.84 6.34 -10.07
C ASP A 139 20.90 6.74 -9.02
N SER A 140 20.63 6.46 -7.74
CA SER A 140 21.58 6.69 -6.63
C SER A 140 22.61 5.56 -6.44
N LEU A 141 22.44 4.42 -7.11
CA LEU A 141 23.31 3.25 -6.92
C LEU A 141 24.55 3.29 -7.81
N ASN A 142 25.60 2.57 -7.42
CA ASN A 142 26.81 2.42 -8.22
C ASN A 142 26.59 1.55 -9.47
N ASP A 143 25.68 0.58 -9.41
CA ASP A 143 25.28 -0.29 -10.52
C ASP A 143 23.75 -0.41 -10.60
N PRO A 144 23.08 0.60 -11.17
CA PRO A 144 21.63 0.58 -11.32
C PRO A 144 21.11 -0.59 -12.16
N ALA A 145 21.79 -0.87 -13.29
CA ALA A 145 21.34 -1.89 -14.24
C ALA A 145 21.47 -3.31 -13.65
N GLY A 146 22.61 -3.63 -13.04
CA GLY A 146 22.82 -4.93 -12.41
C GLY A 146 21.90 -5.14 -11.21
N THR A 147 21.71 -4.10 -10.38
CA THR A 147 20.79 -4.17 -9.26
C THR A 147 19.35 -4.40 -9.73
N ARG A 148 18.90 -3.66 -10.75
CA ARG A 148 17.58 -3.84 -11.34
C ARG A 148 17.39 -5.25 -11.88
N ALA A 149 18.34 -5.75 -12.67
CA ALA A 149 18.29 -7.11 -13.23
C ALA A 149 18.20 -8.18 -12.12
N ALA A 150 18.97 -8.01 -11.03
CA ALA A 150 18.95 -8.93 -9.90
C ALA A 150 17.58 -8.94 -9.20
N ILE A 151 16.94 -7.77 -9.03
CA ILE A 151 15.60 -7.65 -8.46
C ILE A 151 14.57 -8.31 -9.39
N GLU A 152 14.59 -8.01 -10.67
CA GLU A 152 13.65 -8.53 -11.67
C GLU A 152 13.72 -10.05 -11.79
N GLN A 153 14.89 -10.67 -11.64
CA GLN A 153 15.07 -12.12 -11.63
C GLN A 153 14.30 -12.80 -10.45
N LEU A 154 14.08 -12.09 -9.35
CA LEU A 154 13.33 -12.61 -8.20
C LEU A 154 11.81 -12.56 -8.41
N VAL A 155 11.30 -11.91 -9.45
CA VAL A 155 9.87 -11.86 -9.75
C VAL A 155 9.52 -13.01 -10.69
N PRO A 156 8.74 -14.02 -10.26
CA PRO A 156 8.48 -15.21 -11.07
C PRO A 156 7.78 -14.93 -12.38
N LEU A 157 6.77 -14.05 -12.35
CA LEU A 157 5.97 -13.72 -13.53
C LEU A 157 6.70 -12.72 -14.42
N GLY A 158 7.31 -13.21 -15.47
CA GLY A 158 7.92 -12.41 -16.52
C GLY A 158 9.25 -11.78 -16.16
N HIS A 159 9.84 -12.06 -14.99
CA HIS A 159 11.12 -11.50 -14.53
C HIS A 159 11.20 -9.99 -14.74
N ARG A 160 10.19 -9.28 -14.28
CA ARG A 160 10.07 -7.82 -14.34
C ARG A 160 9.37 -7.26 -13.11
N MET A 161 9.59 -5.99 -12.84
CA MET A 161 8.85 -5.27 -11.81
C MET A 161 7.39 -5.06 -12.25
N THR A 162 6.49 -4.96 -11.27
CA THR A 162 5.09 -4.54 -11.45
C THR A 162 5.04 -3.08 -11.92
N THR A 163 4.08 -2.71 -12.75
CA THR A 163 3.88 -1.33 -13.17
C THR A 163 2.83 -0.62 -12.29
N PRO A 164 2.84 0.72 -12.22
CA PRO A 164 1.78 1.48 -11.53
C PRO A 164 0.38 1.20 -12.10
N GLU A 165 0.26 0.96 -13.41
CA GLU A 165 -1.00 0.65 -14.09
C GLU A 165 -1.56 -0.69 -13.62
N GLU A 166 -0.75 -1.73 -13.49
CA GLU A 166 -1.17 -3.04 -12.98
C GLU A 166 -1.68 -2.95 -11.53
N MET A 167 -1.05 -2.09 -10.72
CA MET A 167 -1.55 -1.77 -9.38
C MET A 167 -2.89 -1.06 -9.44
N ALA A 168 -3.01 -0.03 -10.30
CA ALA A 168 -4.20 0.78 -10.46
C ALA A 168 -5.40 -0.07 -10.94
N ASP A 169 -5.20 -1.00 -11.86
CA ASP A 169 -6.25 -1.90 -12.36
C ASP A 169 -6.87 -2.73 -11.23
N THR A 170 -6.05 -3.26 -10.33
CA THR A 170 -6.54 -3.99 -9.15
C THR A 170 -7.27 -3.06 -8.19
N ILE A 171 -6.75 -1.87 -7.93
CA ILE A 171 -7.39 -0.86 -7.07
C ILE A 171 -8.75 -0.46 -7.65
N VAL A 172 -8.83 -0.18 -8.95
CA VAL A 172 -10.08 0.16 -9.65
C VAL A 172 -11.09 -0.98 -9.59
N PHE A 173 -10.66 -2.24 -9.78
CA PHE A 173 -11.53 -3.40 -9.59
C PHE A 173 -12.10 -3.44 -8.17
N LEU A 174 -11.28 -3.29 -7.14
CA LEU A 174 -11.70 -3.31 -5.74
C LEU A 174 -12.58 -2.12 -5.37
N ALA A 175 -12.37 -0.96 -5.96
CA ALA A 175 -13.19 0.23 -5.78
C ALA A 175 -14.56 0.10 -6.45
N SER A 176 -14.67 -0.70 -7.50
CA SER A 176 -15.87 -0.81 -8.33
C SER A 176 -16.92 -1.80 -7.78
N PRO A 177 -18.18 -1.72 -8.23
CA PRO A 177 -19.22 -2.70 -7.91
C PRO A 177 -18.91 -4.14 -8.37
N ARG A 178 -17.90 -4.33 -9.25
CA ARG A 178 -17.48 -5.66 -9.72
C ARG A 178 -16.91 -6.53 -8.60
N SER A 179 -16.45 -5.90 -7.51
CA SER A 179 -15.97 -6.57 -6.30
C SER A 179 -16.99 -6.50 -5.14
N SER A 180 -18.28 -6.50 -5.44
CA SER A 180 -19.38 -6.24 -4.50
C SER A 180 -19.43 -7.18 -3.28
N HIS A 181 -18.81 -8.36 -3.35
CA HIS A 181 -18.75 -9.33 -2.24
C HIS A 181 -17.31 -9.60 -1.79
N THR A 182 -16.40 -8.65 -2.05
CA THR A 182 -14.98 -8.73 -1.67
C THR A 182 -14.69 -7.68 -0.60
N THR A 183 -14.42 -8.11 0.63
CA THR A 183 -14.03 -7.24 1.76
C THR A 183 -13.07 -7.97 2.71
N GLY A 184 -12.22 -7.25 3.42
CA GLY A 184 -11.22 -7.78 4.34
C GLY A 184 -10.04 -8.49 3.68
N GLN A 185 -9.89 -8.38 2.35
CA GLN A 185 -8.89 -9.12 1.60
C GLN A 185 -7.56 -8.38 1.51
N LEU A 186 -6.49 -9.16 1.54
CA LEU A 186 -5.12 -8.73 1.28
C LEU A 186 -4.70 -9.32 -0.06
N ILE A 187 -4.62 -8.48 -1.10
CA ILE A 187 -4.39 -8.94 -2.47
C ILE A 187 -2.98 -8.53 -2.91
N TYR A 188 -2.16 -9.53 -3.21
CA TYR A 188 -0.83 -9.32 -3.73
C TYR A 188 -0.87 -9.05 -5.24
N VAL A 189 -0.23 -7.97 -5.66
CA VAL A 189 0.02 -7.63 -7.07
C VAL A 189 1.54 -7.52 -7.21
N ASP A 190 2.20 -8.67 -7.32
CA ASP A 190 3.64 -8.79 -7.09
C ASP A 190 4.34 -9.79 -8.02
N GLY A 191 3.65 -10.28 -9.05
CA GLY A 191 4.18 -11.30 -9.95
C GLY A 191 4.56 -12.62 -9.28
N GLY A 192 4.01 -12.92 -8.09
CA GLY A 192 4.29 -14.12 -7.31
C GLY A 192 5.50 -13.99 -6.37
N TYR A 193 6.10 -12.80 -6.25
CA TYR A 193 7.31 -12.57 -5.45
C TYR A 193 7.16 -13.02 -3.99
N THR A 194 6.06 -12.67 -3.33
CA THR A 194 5.85 -12.95 -1.90
C THR A 194 5.70 -14.45 -1.61
N HIS A 195 5.28 -15.24 -2.58
CA HIS A 195 5.00 -16.67 -2.44
C HIS A 195 6.12 -17.57 -2.98
N LEU A 196 7.30 -16.99 -3.27
CA LEU A 196 8.46 -17.76 -3.71
C LEU A 196 8.86 -18.77 -2.62
N ASP A 197 8.80 -20.06 -3.00
CA ASP A 197 9.45 -21.11 -2.25
C ASP A 197 10.94 -21.20 -2.62
N ARG A 198 11.74 -21.74 -1.70
CA ARG A 198 13.16 -22.03 -1.95
C ARG A 198 13.37 -22.84 -3.24
N ALA A 199 12.46 -23.74 -3.55
CA ALA A 199 12.52 -24.58 -4.74
C ALA A 199 12.40 -23.75 -6.03
N ALA A 200 11.62 -22.66 -6.04
CA ALA A 200 11.46 -21.79 -7.20
C ALA A 200 12.74 -20.98 -7.53
N SER A 201 13.61 -20.75 -6.54
CA SER A 201 14.90 -20.08 -6.73
C SER A 201 16.07 -21.05 -6.97
N ALA A 202 15.82 -22.37 -6.95
CA ALA A 202 16.82 -23.37 -7.26
C ALA A 202 17.03 -23.53 -8.77
N ASP A 203 18.23 -23.94 -9.17
CA ASP A 203 18.55 -24.25 -10.57
C ASP A 203 17.71 -25.45 -11.05
N HIS A 204 16.65 -25.19 -11.78
CA HIS A 204 15.71 -26.18 -12.31
C HIS A 204 16.35 -27.14 -13.31
N SER A 205 17.52 -26.82 -13.86
CA SER A 205 18.26 -27.75 -14.76
C SER A 205 18.63 -29.07 -14.07
N LYS A 206 18.56 -29.10 -12.73
CA LYS A 206 18.87 -30.28 -11.90
C LYS A 206 17.64 -31.12 -11.54
N TRP A 207 16.45 -30.74 -12.02
CA TRP A 207 15.19 -31.38 -11.65
C TRP A 207 14.53 -32.14 -12.82
N GLY A 208 15.21 -32.22 -13.95
CA GLY A 208 14.80 -32.95 -15.15
C GLY A 208 15.00 -34.45 -15.04
#